data_67f61555337ac716bb7347d4223abfaa
#
_entry.id   67f61555337ac716bb7347d4223abfaa
#
_cell.length_a   1.000
_cell.length_b   1.000
_cell.length_c   1.000
_cell.angle_alpha   90.00
_cell.angle_beta   90.00
_cell.angle_gamma   90.00
#
_symmetry.space_group_name_H-M   'P 1'
#
loop_
_entity.id
_entity.type
_entity.pdbx_description
1 polymer ?
#
loop_
_entity_poly.entity_id
_entity_poly.type
_entity_poly.pdbx_seq_one_letter_code
_entity_poly.pdbx_strand_id
1 'polypeptide(L)'
;GIAIVAGTNHKEKNKDKDKDGIFDKLDMCPNTPLNVSVDEMGCPLDSDGDGIADYMDECPYTPSAAYGLIDTVGCPLDSDNDSVHDYMDQCPNTPVEGIAYVDADGCLKDSDADGVYDYIDQCPDTPAEAIEMVDSLGCPLDSDLDGVFDYYDKCPNTVPEARNHVDSVGCPLDTDSDGVYDYEDECPTVVGVKQNKGCPEVKREIRNLLSTAMSGIQFENGKAIIKTSSHKI
;
A
#
# COMPACT_ATOMS: atom_id res chain seq x y z
N GLY A 1 7.85 -99.29 37.22
CA GLY A 1 8.69 -98.31 36.58
C GLY A 1 7.94 -97.00 36.49
N ILE A 2 8.32 -95.97 37.28
CA ILE A 2 7.79 -94.59 37.18
C ILE A 2 8.71 -93.86 36.27
N ALA A 3 8.19 -93.44 35.12
CA ALA A 3 8.92 -92.62 34.21
C ALA A 3 8.80 -91.14 34.63
N ILE A 4 9.93 -90.57 35.05
CA ILE A 4 10.05 -89.14 35.34
C ILE A 4 10.18 -88.39 34.02
N VAL A 5 9.15 -87.72 33.58
CA VAL A 5 9.23 -86.78 32.47
C VAL A 5 9.94 -85.53 32.96
N ALA A 6 11.19 -85.37 32.58
CA ALA A 6 11.94 -84.14 32.78
C ALA A 6 11.33 -83.05 31.89
N GLY A 7 10.60 -82.15 32.54
CA GLY A 7 10.14 -80.92 31.83
C GLY A 7 11.33 -80.01 31.51
N THR A 8 11.66 -79.90 30.25
CA THR A 8 12.62 -78.94 29.80
C THR A 8 11.97 -77.54 29.89
N ASN A 9 12.28 -76.83 30.98
CA ASN A 9 12.01 -75.40 31.05
C ASN A 9 12.92 -74.71 30.01
N HIS A 10 12.44 -74.57 28.82
CA HIS A 10 12.97 -73.59 27.89
C HIS A 10 12.55 -72.21 28.45
N LYS A 11 13.44 -71.57 29.21
CA LYS A 11 13.44 -70.15 29.39
C LYS A 11 13.71 -69.57 27.99
N GLU A 12 12.66 -69.27 27.23
CA GLU A 12 12.80 -68.43 26.12
C GLU A 12 13.48 -67.15 26.63
N LYS A 13 14.76 -66.92 26.23
CA LYS A 13 15.44 -65.71 26.51
C LYS A 13 14.62 -64.61 25.79
N ASN A 14 14.02 -63.73 26.58
CA ASN A 14 13.45 -62.52 26.06
C ASN A 14 14.57 -61.81 25.29
N LYS A 15 14.43 -61.74 23.96
CA LYS A 15 15.35 -61.03 23.08
C LYS A 15 14.85 -59.61 22.99
N ASP A 16 15.78 -58.68 23.00
CA ASP A 16 15.64 -57.26 22.74
C ASP A 16 16.81 -56.92 21.81
N LYS A 17 16.51 -56.81 20.50
CA LYS A 17 17.52 -56.78 19.44
C LYS A 17 18.13 -55.38 19.30
N ASP A 18 17.33 -54.33 19.38
CA ASP A 18 17.74 -52.94 19.22
C ASP A 18 18.07 -52.28 20.56
N LYS A 19 17.70 -52.94 21.67
CA LYS A 19 18.04 -52.55 23.06
C LYS A 19 17.35 -51.26 23.50
N ASP A 20 16.13 -51.08 23.07
CA ASP A 20 15.26 -49.99 23.47
C ASP A 20 14.56 -50.22 24.83
N GLY A 21 14.66 -51.47 25.37
CA GLY A 21 14.08 -51.90 26.64
C GLY A 21 12.78 -52.69 26.47
N ILE A 22 12.25 -52.81 25.28
CA ILE A 22 11.05 -53.59 24.95
C ILE A 22 11.49 -54.90 24.27
N PHE A 23 10.89 -56.01 24.65
CA PHE A 23 11.26 -57.29 24.05
C PHE A 23 10.70 -57.47 22.65
N ASP A 24 11.47 -58.07 21.71
CA ASP A 24 11.14 -58.32 20.30
C ASP A 24 9.69 -58.79 20.06
N LYS A 25 9.07 -59.46 21.00
CA LYS A 25 7.69 -59.98 20.89
C LYS A 25 6.60 -58.95 21.13
N LEU A 26 6.93 -57.88 21.85
CA LEU A 26 6.05 -56.78 22.22
C LEU A 26 6.38 -55.50 21.45
N ASP A 27 7.57 -55.50 20.89
CA ASP A 27 8.12 -54.37 20.13
C ASP A 27 7.48 -54.28 18.73
N MET A 28 6.84 -53.16 18.48
CA MET A 28 6.23 -52.82 17.19
C MET A 28 7.19 -52.03 16.26
N CYS A 29 8.28 -51.51 16.82
CA CYS A 29 9.27 -50.68 16.12
C CYS A 29 10.69 -51.29 16.24
N PRO A 30 10.97 -52.47 15.66
CA PRO A 30 12.11 -53.34 15.97
C PRO A 30 13.48 -52.83 15.47
N ASN A 31 13.66 -51.59 15.22
CA ASN A 31 14.92 -50.92 14.82
C ASN A 31 15.01 -49.51 15.42
N THR A 32 14.49 -49.29 16.59
CA THR A 32 14.60 -48.02 17.31
C THR A 32 16.08 -47.68 17.55
N PRO A 33 16.51 -46.45 17.27
CA PRO A 33 17.89 -46.03 17.49
C PRO A 33 18.27 -46.09 18.99
N LEU A 34 19.53 -46.41 19.27
CA LEU A 34 20.03 -46.53 20.66
C LEU A 34 19.87 -45.20 21.41
N ASN A 35 19.41 -45.29 22.68
CA ASN A 35 19.19 -44.18 23.60
C ASN A 35 18.03 -43.22 23.20
N VAL A 36 17.15 -43.65 22.35
CA VAL A 36 15.88 -42.94 22.10
C VAL A 36 14.86 -43.38 23.13
N SER A 37 14.06 -42.46 23.63
CA SER A 37 12.92 -42.75 24.50
C SER A 37 11.80 -43.37 23.68
N VAL A 38 11.22 -44.49 24.23
CA VAL A 38 10.16 -45.22 23.54
C VAL A 38 8.91 -45.33 24.42
N ASP A 39 7.79 -45.62 23.78
CA ASP A 39 6.53 -45.96 24.44
C ASP A 39 6.49 -47.42 24.89
N GLU A 40 5.34 -47.88 25.38
CA GLU A 40 5.13 -49.24 25.86
C GLU A 40 5.21 -50.29 24.75
N MET A 41 5.20 -49.88 23.48
CA MET A 41 5.24 -50.72 22.28
C MET A 41 6.62 -50.71 21.60
N GLY A 42 7.63 -50.02 22.14
CA GLY A 42 8.97 -49.93 21.59
C GLY A 42 9.11 -48.87 20.48
N CYS A 43 8.10 -48.03 20.27
CA CYS A 43 8.17 -46.98 19.28
C CYS A 43 8.70 -45.68 19.87
N PRO A 44 9.54 -44.94 19.15
CA PRO A 44 9.99 -43.62 19.56
C PRO A 44 8.83 -42.72 19.97
N LEU A 45 9.01 -41.99 21.07
CA LEU A 45 8.00 -40.99 21.50
C LEU A 45 7.82 -39.90 20.45
N ASP A 46 6.59 -39.50 20.30
CA ASP A 46 6.13 -38.33 19.50
C ASP A 46 5.16 -37.59 20.41
N SER A 47 5.68 -36.53 21.08
CA SER A 47 5.00 -35.91 22.21
C SER A 47 3.84 -34.99 21.79
N ASP A 48 3.90 -34.38 20.64
CA ASP A 48 2.83 -33.51 20.13
C ASP A 48 1.97 -34.19 19.05
N GLY A 49 2.44 -35.33 18.47
CA GLY A 49 1.67 -36.15 17.56
C GLY A 49 1.67 -35.69 16.11
N ASP A 50 2.68 -34.94 15.71
CA ASP A 50 2.81 -34.37 14.34
C ASP A 50 3.36 -35.40 13.34
N GLY A 51 3.89 -36.55 13.83
CA GLY A 51 4.46 -37.61 13.03
C GLY A 51 5.99 -37.62 12.98
N ILE A 52 6.65 -36.69 13.63
CA ILE A 52 8.10 -36.65 13.82
C ILE A 52 8.41 -37.01 15.26
N ALA A 53 9.27 -37.99 15.44
CA ALA A 53 9.60 -38.43 16.80
C ALA A 53 10.48 -37.39 17.52
N ASP A 54 10.25 -37.23 18.86
CA ASP A 54 10.90 -36.25 19.74
C ASP A 54 12.41 -36.11 19.53
N TYR A 55 13.12 -37.21 19.20
CA TYR A 55 14.57 -37.18 19.01
C TYR A 55 15.01 -36.60 17.68
N MET A 56 14.08 -36.38 16.75
CA MET A 56 14.30 -35.76 15.43
C MET A 56 13.57 -34.44 15.31
N ASP A 57 12.68 -34.16 16.25
CA ASP A 57 11.79 -33.03 16.24
C ASP A 57 12.49 -31.78 16.82
N GLU A 58 12.56 -30.69 16.02
CA GLU A 58 13.06 -29.39 16.44
C GLU A 58 11.95 -28.48 17.00
N CYS A 59 10.68 -28.82 16.74
CA CYS A 59 9.51 -28.05 17.14
C CYS A 59 8.52 -28.87 18.00
N PRO A 60 8.89 -29.28 19.24
CA PRO A 60 8.20 -30.27 20.06
C PRO A 60 6.83 -29.84 20.63
N TYR A 61 6.23 -28.83 20.07
CA TYR A 61 4.91 -28.30 20.42
C TYR A 61 4.14 -27.85 19.17
N THR A 62 4.30 -28.55 18.06
CA THR A 62 3.58 -28.27 16.81
C THR A 62 2.07 -28.38 17.03
N PRO A 63 1.29 -27.33 16.74
CA PRO A 63 -0.14 -27.37 16.95
C PRO A 63 -0.82 -28.33 15.94
N SER A 64 -1.86 -29.03 16.38
CA SER A 64 -2.56 -30.00 15.55
C SER A 64 -3.14 -29.42 14.24
N ALA A 65 -3.35 -28.11 14.17
CA ALA A 65 -3.76 -27.42 12.95
C ALA A 65 -2.67 -27.45 11.87
N ALA A 66 -1.40 -27.59 12.25
CA ALA A 66 -0.26 -27.65 11.33
C ALA A 66 0.07 -29.07 10.84
N TYR A 67 -0.61 -30.10 11.32
CA TYR A 67 -0.30 -31.49 10.93
C TYR A 67 -0.45 -31.69 9.42
N GLY A 68 0.62 -32.19 8.81
CA GLY A 68 0.72 -32.35 7.35
C GLY A 68 1.21 -31.11 6.61
N LEU A 69 1.44 -30.00 7.31
CA LEU A 69 2.06 -28.77 6.83
C LEU A 69 3.31 -28.47 7.66
N ILE A 70 4.14 -29.49 7.85
CA ILE A 70 5.40 -29.44 8.57
C ILE A 70 6.56 -29.84 7.66
N ASP A 71 7.75 -29.42 8.04
CA ASP A 71 8.97 -29.85 7.39
C ASP A 71 9.49 -31.22 7.93
N THR A 72 10.68 -31.62 7.51
CA THR A 72 11.29 -32.91 7.89
C THR A 72 11.79 -32.99 9.32
N VAL A 73 11.76 -31.86 10.04
CA VAL A 73 12.20 -31.76 11.45
C VAL A 73 11.06 -31.31 12.38
N GLY A 74 9.80 -31.47 11.95
CA GLY A 74 8.61 -31.21 12.78
C GLY A 74 8.16 -29.76 12.85
N CYS A 75 8.80 -28.84 12.13
CA CYS A 75 8.43 -27.43 12.22
C CYS A 75 7.38 -27.03 11.17
N PRO A 76 6.38 -26.23 11.54
CA PRO A 76 5.37 -25.72 10.62
C PRO A 76 6.00 -24.96 9.44
N LEU A 77 5.50 -25.25 8.23
CA LEU A 77 5.95 -24.58 7.00
C LEU A 77 5.49 -23.11 6.98
N ASP A 78 6.32 -22.29 6.33
CA ASP A 78 6.05 -20.91 5.93
C ASP A 78 6.57 -20.79 4.50
N SER A 79 5.67 -20.98 3.53
CA SER A 79 6.04 -21.20 2.14
C SER A 79 6.49 -19.94 1.39
N ASP A 80 5.99 -18.77 1.76
CA ASP A 80 6.34 -17.48 1.14
C ASP A 80 7.22 -16.60 2.04
N ASN A 81 7.48 -17.06 3.28
CA ASN A 81 8.35 -16.43 4.27
C ASN A 81 7.86 -15.06 4.74
N ASP A 82 6.56 -14.90 4.87
CA ASP A 82 5.95 -13.69 5.40
C ASP A 82 5.81 -13.68 6.94
N SER A 83 6.27 -14.76 7.59
CA SER A 83 6.21 -15.02 9.03
C SER A 83 4.84 -15.49 9.54
N VAL A 84 3.93 -15.82 8.66
CA VAL A 84 2.68 -16.50 8.98
C VAL A 84 2.77 -17.92 8.42
N HIS A 85 2.66 -18.92 9.30
CA HIS A 85 2.79 -20.31 8.85
C HIS A 85 1.61 -20.74 7.97
N ASP A 86 1.87 -21.59 6.97
CA ASP A 86 0.91 -22.07 5.96
C ASP A 86 -0.45 -22.51 6.54
N TYR A 87 -0.48 -23.06 7.76
CA TYR A 87 -1.72 -23.53 8.39
C TYR A 87 -2.61 -22.39 8.92
N MET A 88 -2.08 -21.16 9.04
CA MET A 88 -2.80 -19.96 9.47
C MET A 88 -2.90 -18.95 8.34
N ASP A 89 -2.06 -19.08 7.32
CA ASP A 89 -1.96 -18.13 6.23
C ASP A 89 -3.14 -18.23 5.26
N GLN A 90 -3.84 -17.11 5.05
CA GLN A 90 -4.94 -17.00 4.09
C GLN A 90 -4.45 -16.48 2.73
N CYS A 91 -3.22 -15.96 2.65
CA CYS A 91 -2.63 -15.36 1.45
C CYS A 91 -1.27 -16.00 1.11
N PRO A 92 -1.20 -17.31 0.76
CA PRO A 92 0.01 -18.13 0.71
C PRO A 92 0.97 -17.81 -0.44
N ASN A 93 0.99 -16.61 -0.95
CA ASN A 93 1.87 -16.15 -2.02
C ASN A 93 2.15 -14.66 -1.86
N THR A 94 2.51 -14.21 -0.70
CA THR A 94 2.88 -12.82 -0.45
C THR A 94 4.17 -12.46 -1.20
N PRO A 95 4.19 -11.40 -1.99
CA PRO A 95 5.39 -10.96 -2.70
C PRO A 95 6.48 -10.53 -1.72
N VAL A 96 7.74 -10.81 -2.06
CA VAL A 96 8.91 -10.53 -1.19
C VAL A 96 8.97 -9.07 -0.73
N GLU A 97 8.55 -8.14 -1.57
CA GLU A 97 8.51 -6.71 -1.26
C GLU A 97 7.46 -6.36 -0.21
N GLY A 98 6.42 -7.19 -0.08
CA GLY A 98 5.28 -6.98 0.81
C GLY A 98 5.34 -7.72 2.14
N ILE A 99 6.29 -8.64 2.36
CA ILE A 99 6.33 -9.53 3.55
C ILE A 99 6.38 -8.80 4.89
N ALA A 100 6.86 -7.57 4.93
CA ALA A 100 6.89 -6.74 6.15
C ALA A 100 5.56 -6.01 6.42
N TYR A 101 4.60 -6.11 5.51
CA TYR A 101 3.34 -5.37 5.52
C TYR A 101 2.11 -6.28 5.55
N VAL A 102 2.27 -7.52 6.02
CA VAL A 102 1.15 -8.46 6.19
C VAL A 102 0.44 -8.25 7.53
N ASP A 103 -0.78 -8.67 7.58
CA ASP A 103 -1.55 -8.78 8.82
C ASP A 103 -1.34 -10.14 9.51
N ALA A 104 -2.14 -10.44 10.53
CA ALA A 104 -2.04 -11.69 11.29
C ALA A 104 -2.49 -12.93 10.49
N ASP A 105 -3.16 -12.75 9.38
CA ASP A 105 -3.66 -13.79 8.49
C ASP A 105 -2.77 -14.00 7.26
N GLY A 106 -1.60 -13.34 7.19
CA GLY A 106 -0.65 -13.43 6.07
C GLY A 106 -1.01 -12.54 4.88
N CYS A 107 -2.05 -11.72 4.98
CA CYS A 107 -2.50 -10.90 3.87
C CYS A 107 -1.91 -9.48 3.90
N LEU A 108 -1.58 -8.97 2.71
CA LEU A 108 -1.09 -7.60 2.57
C LEU A 108 -2.10 -6.59 3.11
N LYS A 109 -1.61 -5.63 3.89
CA LYS A 109 -2.41 -4.53 4.41
C LYS A 109 -2.69 -3.49 3.34
N ASP A 110 -3.91 -2.95 3.42
CA ASP A 110 -4.39 -1.77 2.73
C ASP A 110 -5.11 -0.94 3.80
N SER A 111 -4.40 0.03 4.39
CA SER A 111 -4.81 0.67 5.63
C SER A 111 -5.95 1.67 5.47
N ASP A 112 -6.06 2.32 4.32
CA ASP A 112 -7.12 3.29 3.99
C ASP A 112 -8.17 2.74 3.02
N ALA A 113 -7.95 1.50 2.54
CA ALA A 113 -8.87 0.77 1.67
C ALA A 113 -9.08 1.41 0.28
N ASP A 114 -8.05 2.04 -0.26
CA ASP A 114 -8.07 2.66 -1.58
C ASP A 114 -7.73 1.70 -2.72
N GLY A 115 -7.38 0.44 -2.37
CA GLY A 115 -7.02 -0.62 -3.31
C GLY A 115 -5.53 -0.70 -3.63
N VAL A 116 -4.70 0.12 -2.98
CA VAL A 116 -3.24 0.09 -3.08
C VAL A 116 -2.66 -0.35 -1.74
N TYR A 117 -1.87 -1.41 -1.75
CA TYR A 117 -1.34 -1.96 -0.50
C TYR A 117 -0.28 -1.04 0.12
N ASP A 118 -0.23 -0.99 1.46
CA ASP A 118 0.65 -0.13 2.28
C ASP A 118 2.13 -0.12 1.82
N TYR A 119 2.64 -1.22 1.26
CA TYR A 119 4.06 -1.30 0.87
C TYR A 119 4.41 -0.54 -0.42
N ILE A 120 3.41 -0.21 -1.25
CA ILE A 120 3.57 0.58 -2.48
C ILE A 120 2.83 1.90 -2.43
N ASP A 121 1.97 2.08 -1.43
CA ASP A 121 1.16 3.27 -1.27
C ASP A 121 2.02 4.46 -0.82
N GLN A 122 1.87 5.57 -1.53
CA GLN A 122 2.53 6.85 -1.23
C GLN A 122 1.61 7.83 -0.51
N CYS A 123 0.31 7.54 -0.47
CA CYS A 123 -0.70 8.39 0.15
C CYS A 123 -1.55 7.58 1.16
N PRO A 124 -0.96 7.08 2.28
CA PRO A 124 -1.54 6.09 3.17
C PRO A 124 -2.74 6.56 4.03
N ASP A 125 -3.26 7.70 3.74
CA ASP A 125 -4.42 8.32 4.41
C ASP A 125 -5.39 8.90 3.36
N THR A 126 -5.60 8.20 2.25
CA THR A 126 -6.53 8.61 1.20
C THR A 126 -7.96 8.74 1.76
N PRO A 127 -8.61 9.90 1.59
CA PRO A 127 -9.95 10.10 2.13
C PRO A 127 -10.99 9.20 1.45
N ALA A 128 -12.00 8.78 2.20
CA ALA A 128 -13.03 7.84 1.74
C ALA A 128 -13.75 8.28 0.45
N GLU A 129 -13.82 9.57 0.20
CA GLU A 129 -14.41 10.15 -1.01
C GLU A 129 -13.54 9.97 -2.24
N ALA A 130 -12.23 9.69 -2.06
CA ALA A 130 -11.23 9.58 -3.13
C ALA A 130 -10.83 8.15 -3.45
N ILE A 131 -11.22 7.14 -2.66
CA ILE A 131 -10.74 5.76 -2.77
C ILE A 131 -10.96 5.09 -4.14
N GLU A 132 -11.92 5.56 -4.93
CA GLU A 132 -12.15 5.09 -6.31
C GLU A 132 -11.45 5.95 -7.37
N MET A 133 -10.74 6.99 -6.95
CA MET A 133 -10.11 8.00 -7.81
C MET A 133 -8.65 8.22 -7.42
N VAL A 134 -7.91 7.13 -7.27
CA VAL A 134 -6.47 7.14 -6.98
C VAL A 134 -5.66 6.65 -8.18
N ASP A 135 -4.40 7.02 -8.19
CA ASP A 135 -3.43 6.48 -9.15
C ASP A 135 -2.86 5.12 -8.67
N SER A 136 -1.91 4.58 -9.40
CA SER A 136 -1.27 3.29 -9.06
C SER A 136 -0.40 3.32 -7.81
N LEU A 137 -0.25 4.47 -7.18
CA LEU A 137 0.53 4.70 -5.96
C LEU A 137 -0.35 5.14 -4.78
N GLY A 138 -1.68 4.99 -4.88
CA GLY A 138 -2.63 5.32 -3.83
C GLY A 138 -2.94 6.82 -3.70
N CYS A 139 -2.43 7.67 -4.58
CA CYS A 139 -2.65 9.11 -4.46
C CYS A 139 -3.87 9.58 -5.25
N PRO A 140 -4.70 10.46 -4.65
CA PRO A 140 -5.84 11.03 -5.33
C PRO A 140 -5.48 11.71 -6.66
N LEU A 141 -6.29 11.46 -7.69
CA LEU A 141 -6.08 12.02 -9.02
C LEU A 141 -6.43 13.52 -9.06
N ASP A 142 -5.65 14.26 -9.88
CA ASP A 142 -5.91 15.64 -10.33
C ASP A 142 -5.72 15.61 -11.85
N SER A 143 -6.81 15.38 -12.58
CA SER A 143 -6.76 15.04 -14.02
C SER A 143 -6.42 16.22 -14.91
N ASP A 144 -6.78 17.44 -14.54
CA ASP A 144 -6.49 18.64 -15.32
C ASP A 144 -5.34 19.49 -14.74
N LEU A 145 -4.81 19.08 -13.58
CA LEU A 145 -3.63 19.65 -12.92
C LEU A 145 -3.85 21.12 -12.49
N ASP A 146 -5.04 21.42 -12.00
CA ASP A 146 -5.36 22.73 -11.48
C ASP A 146 -5.15 22.89 -9.96
N GLY A 147 -4.76 21.78 -9.30
CA GLY A 147 -4.47 21.71 -7.87
C GLY A 147 -5.67 21.34 -7.01
N VAL A 148 -6.80 20.97 -7.62
CA VAL A 148 -7.99 20.44 -6.97
C VAL A 148 -8.19 19.01 -7.43
N PHE A 149 -8.22 18.07 -6.48
CA PHE A 149 -8.37 16.65 -6.81
C PHE A 149 -9.74 16.32 -7.40
N ASP A 150 -9.78 15.36 -8.33
CA ASP A 150 -10.97 14.98 -9.12
C ASP A 150 -12.22 14.73 -8.25
N TYR A 151 -12.07 14.17 -7.05
CA TYR A 151 -13.19 13.88 -6.15
C TYR A 151 -13.84 15.15 -5.54
N TYR A 152 -13.14 16.27 -5.57
CA TYR A 152 -13.60 17.59 -5.10
C TYR A 152 -13.89 18.57 -6.23
N ASP A 153 -13.33 18.31 -7.42
CA ASP A 153 -13.36 19.21 -8.55
C ASP A 153 -14.74 19.24 -9.23
N LYS A 154 -15.26 20.46 -9.38
CA LYS A 154 -16.51 20.74 -10.11
C LYS A 154 -16.29 21.15 -11.56
N CYS A 155 -15.06 21.47 -11.92
CA CYS A 155 -14.66 21.91 -13.23
C CYS A 155 -13.52 21.04 -13.82
N PRO A 156 -13.72 19.70 -14.00
CA PRO A 156 -12.68 18.70 -14.24
C PRO A 156 -12.01 18.79 -15.64
N ASN A 157 -12.01 19.94 -16.25
CA ASN A 157 -11.35 20.22 -17.52
C ASN A 157 -10.86 21.67 -17.55
N THR A 158 -10.32 22.16 -16.48
CA THR A 158 -9.73 23.50 -16.41
C THR A 158 -8.57 23.62 -17.39
N VAL A 159 -8.63 24.65 -18.25
CA VAL A 159 -7.60 24.88 -19.27
C VAL A 159 -6.26 25.21 -18.63
N PRO A 160 -5.12 24.87 -19.26
CA PRO A 160 -3.80 25.07 -18.67
C PRO A 160 -3.52 26.51 -18.23
N GLU A 161 -4.08 27.47 -18.94
CA GLU A 161 -3.92 28.90 -18.64
C GLU A 161 -4.62 29.34 -17.37
N ALA A 162 -5.69 28.63 -16.98
CA ALA A 162 -6.50 28.91 -15.78
C ALA A 162 -6.04 28.19 -14.52
N ARG A 163 -5.15 27.19 -14.59
CA ARG A 163 -4.76 26.31 -13.48
C ARG A 163 -4.32 27.01 -12.19
N ASN A 164 -3.76 28.20 -12.29
CA ASN A 164 -3.35 29.00 -11.14
C ASN A 164 -4.39 30.06 -10.72
N HIS A 165 -5.56 30.03 -11.34
CA HIS A 165 -6.64 31.02 -11.19
C HIS A 165 -7.99 30.32 -10.97
N VAL A 166 -8.00 29.28 -10.15
CA VAL A 166 -9.21 28.54 -9.79
C VAL A 166 -9.63 28.82 -8.34
N ASP A 167 -10.88 28.58 -8.07
CA ASP A 167 -11.43 28.61 -6.71
C ASP A 167 -11.16 27.27 -5.97
N SER A 168 -11.68 27.13 -4.77
CA SER A 168 -11.49 25.95 -3.92
C SER A 168 -12.16 24.67 -4.45
N VAL A 169 -12.89 24.73 -5.54
CA VAL A 169 -13.57 23.61 -6.19
C VAL A 169 -13.18 23.48 -7.67
N GLY A 170 -12.00 23.97 -8.05
CA GLY A 170 -11.41 23.77 -9.37
C GLY A 170 -11.98 24.65 -10.48
N CYS A 171 -12.89 25.58 -10.17
CA CYS A 171 -13.49 26.41 -11.21
C CYS A 171 -12.74 27.73 -11.42
N PRO A 172 -12.53 28.13 -12.68
CA PRO A 172 -11.86 29.39 -13.00
C PRO A 172 -12.52 30.60 -12.33
N LEU A 173 -11.70 31.44 -11.72
CA LEU A 173 -12.13 32.67 -11.05
C LEU A 173 -12.59 33.73 -12.04
N ASP A 174 -13.64 34.48 -11.70
CA ASP A 174 -14.11 35.70 -12.31
C ASP A 174 -14.40 36.68 -11.14
N THR A 175 -13.35 37.40 -10.74
CA THR A 175 -13.32 38.16 -9.49
C THR A 175 -14.31 39.29 -9.46
N ASP A 176 -14.54 39.98 -10.60
CA ASP A 176 -15.47 41.12 -10.70
C ASP A 176 -16.82 40.78 -11.35
N SER A 177 -16.95 39.49 -11.80
CA SER A 177 -18.16 38.91 -12.37
C SER A 177 -18.64 39.61 -13.68
N ASP A 178 -17.71 39.99 -14.51
CA ASP A 178 -18.03 40.60 -15.82
C ASP A 178 -18.17 39.57 -16.96
N GLY A 179 -17.88 38.28 -16.68
CA GLY A 179 -17.95 37.17 -17.64
C GLY A 179 -16.65 36.97 -18.41
N VAL A 180 -15.54 37.53 -17.96
CA VAL A 180 -14.17 37.27 -18.39
C VAL A 180 -13.42 36.70 -17.20
N TYR A 181 -12.86 35.52 -17.35
CA TYR A 181 -12.14 34.88 -16.23
C TYR A 181 -10.81 35.61 -15.95
N ASP A 182 -10.39 35.63 -14.68
CA ASP A 182 -9.20 36.34 -14.20
C ASP A 182 -7.92 36.05 -15.04
N TYR A 183 -7.77 34.84 -15.57
CA TYR A 183 -6.61 34.46 -16.37
C TYR A 183 -6.61 35.07 -17.80
N GLU A 184 -7.77 35.53 -18.30
CA GLU A 184 -7.94 36.24 -19.58
C GLU A 184 -8.19 37.73 -19.40
N ASP A 185 -8.46 38.16 -18.15
CA ASP A 185 -8.87 39.53 -17.84
C ASP A 185 -7.67 40.42 -17.56
N GLU A 186 -7.59 41.53 -18.33
CA GLU A 186 -6.57 42.59 -18.13
C GLU A 186 -6.93 43.52 -16.93
N CYS A 187 -8.18 43.47 -16.43
CA CYS A 187 -8.69 44.31 -15.34
C CYS A 187 -9.48 43.50 -14.29
N PRO A 188 -8.96 42.41 -13.69
CA PRO A 188 -9.72 41.38 -12.96
C PRO A 188 -10.46 41.85 -11.71
N THR A 189 -10.49 43.10 -11.40
CA THR A 189 -11.19 43.68 -10.25
C THR A 189 -12.10 44.85 -10.64
N VAL A 190 -12.27 45.12 -11.94
CA VAL A 190 -13.03 46.24 -12.43
C VAL A 190 -13.91 45.83 -13.60
N VAL A 191 -15.17 45.63 -13.35
CA VAL A 191 -16.17 45.18 -14.33
C VAL A 191 -16.03 45.89 -15.67
N GLY A 192 -15.82 45.13 -16.73
CA GLY A 192 -15.62 45.64 -18.06
C GLY A 192 -16.42 44.92 -19.14
N VAL A 193 -15.81 44.68 -20.29
CA VAL A 193 -16.47 44.00 -21.41
C VAL A 193 -15.53 43.03 -22.09
N LYS A 194 -16.04 41.92 -22.56
CA LYS A 194 -15.27 40.85 -23.22
C LYS A 194 -14.47 41.35 -24.44
N GLN A 195 -15.03 42.33 -25.21
CA GLN A 195 -14.37 42.92 -26.38
C GLN A 195 -13.12 43.72 -26.01
N ASN A 196 -13.01 44.15 -24.74
CA ASN A 196 -11.86 44.89 -24.22
C ASN A 196 -11.12 44.08 -23.16
N LYS A 197 -11.17 42.74 -23.28
CA LYS A 197 -10.50 41.79 -22.38
C LYS A 197 -10.75 42.07 -20.88
N GLY A 198 -12.02 42.22 -20.51
CA GLY A 198 -12.42 42.48 -19.14
C GLY A 198 -12.23 43.92 -18.65
N CYS A 199 -11.65 44.80 -19.46
CA CYS A 199 -11.51 46.21 -19.07
C CYS A 199 -12.73 47.05 -19.49
N PRO A 200 -13.05 48.12 -18.74
CA PRO A 200 -14.10 49.07 -19.11
C PRO A 200 -13.82 49.74 -20.46
N GLU A 201 -14.87 49.99 -21.23
CA GLU A 201 -14.74 50.80 -22.41
C GLU A 201 -14.46 52.26 -22.05
N VAL A 202 -13.36 52.78 -22.57
CA VAL A 202 -13.08 54.22 -22.45
C VAL A 202 -14.07 54.98 -23.31
N LYS A 203 -14.94 55.81 -22.69
CA LYS A 203 -15.92 56.64 -23.37
C LYS A 203 -15.21 57.43 -24.44
N ARG A 204 -15.88 57.59 -25.63
CA ARG A 204 -15.32 58.27 -26.79
C ARG A 204 -14.84 59.69 -26.49
N GLU A 205 -15.53 60.40 -25.58
CA GLU A 205 -15.17 61.73 -25.11
C GLU A 205 -13.81 61.77 -24.41
N ILE A 206 -13.57 60.83 -23.49
CA ILE A 206 -12.30 60.70 -22.76
C ILE A 206 -11.18 60.26 -23.71
N ARG A 207 -11.47 59.38 -24.66
CA ARG A 207 -10.50 58.94 -25.69
C ARG A 207 -10.05 60.12 -26.55
N ASN A 208 -11.01 61.01 -26.93
CA ASN A 208 -10.70 62.23 -27.70
C ASN A 208 -9.88 63.21 -26.86
N LEU A 209 -10.20 63.39 -25.57
CA LEU A 209 -9.43 64.25 -24.66
C LEU A 209 -7.99 63.73 -24.48
N LEU A 210 -7.82 62.42 -24.24
CA LEU A 210 -6.50 61.79 -24.15
C LEU A 210 -5.69 61.94 -25.42
N SER A 211 -6.30 61.70 -26.60
CA SER A 211 -5.65 61.85 -27.88
C SER A 211 -5.19 63.31 -28.10
N THR A 212 -6.02 64.29 -27.73
CA THR A 212 -5.69 65.72 -27.82
C THR A 212 -4.54 66.09 -26.87
N ALA A 213 -4.61 65.61 -25.63
CA ALA A 213 -3.57 65.85 -24.64
C ALA A 213 -2.22 65.20 -25.08
N MET A 214 -2.26 63.94 -25.55
CA MET A 214 -1.06 63.26 -26.03
C MET A 214 -0.44 63.90 -27.25
N SER A 215 -1.25 64.38 -28.16
CA SER A 215 -0.74 65.12 -29.36
C SER A 215 -0.09 66.48 -29.03
N GLY A 216 -0.50 67.04 -27.87
CA GLY A 216 0.07 68.31 -27.38
C GLY A 216 1.40 68.13 -26.64
N ILE A 217 1.70 66.94 -26.17
CA ILE A 217 2.94 66.68 -25.45
C ILE A 217 4.11 66.50 -26.40
N GLN A 218 5.09 67.36 -26.32
CA GLN A 218 6.32 67.27 -27.08
C GLN A 218 7.53 67.15 -26.20
N PHE A 219 8.46 66.25 -26.57
CA PHE A 219 9.73 66.06 -25.87
C PHE A 219 10.84 66.92 -26.51
N GLU A 220 11.84 67.28 -25.69
CA GLU A 220 13.07 67.88 -26.24
C GLU A 220 13.83 66.83 -27.06
N ASN A 221 14.45 67.30 -28.18
CA ASN A 221 15.18 66.37 -29.07
C ASN A 221 16.26 65.57 -28.29
N GLY A 222 16.16 64.25 -28.35
CA GLY A 222 17.13 63.32 -27.74
C GLY A 222 17.08 63.26 -26.22
N LYS A 223 16.05 63.77 -25.55
CA LYS A 223 15.88 63.75 -24.10
C LYS A 223 14.48 63.32 -23.72
N ALA A 224 14.36 62.64 -22.57
CA ALA A 224 13.06 62.28 -21.94
C ALA A 224 12.50 63.44 -21.11
N ILE A 225 12.61 64.67 -21.62
CA ILE A 225 12.14 65.94 -21.00
C ILE A 225 11.04 66.52 -21.83
N ILE A 226 9.90 66.80 -21.22
CA ILE A 226 8.75 67.44 -21.88
C ILE A 226 9.08 68.90 -22.12
N LYS A 227 8.84 69.38 -23.38
CA LYS A 227 9.04 70.76 -23.70
C LYS A 227 8.13 71.70 -22.91
N THR A 228 8.64 72.87 -22.53
CA THR A 228 7.94 73.88 -21.75
C THR A 228 6.62 74.30 -22.39
N SER A 229 6.53 74.26 -23.74
CA SER A 229 5.32 74.56 -24.52
C SER A 229 4.19 73.56 -24.29
N SER A 230 4.50 72.31 -23.78
CA SER A 230 3.52 71.29 -23.49
C SER A 230 2.94 71.37 -22.04
N HIS A 231 3.43 72.27 -21.21
CA HIS A 231 2.98 72.46 -19.82
C HIS A 231 1.67 73.30 -19.73
N LYS A 232 1.09 73.69 -20.83
CA LYS A 232 -0.14 74.55 -20.88
C LYS A 232 -1.37 73.80 -21.42
N ILE A 233 -1.32 72.47 -21.49
CA ILE A 233 -2.42 71.58 -21.89
C ILE A 233 -3.21 71.16 -20.72
#